data_d4751c5fae841ea51ea04caebcdb50a2
#
_entry.id   d4751c5fae841ea51ea04caebcdb50a2
#
_cell.length_a   1.000
_cell.length_b   1.000
_cell.length_c   1.000
_cell.angle_alpha   90.00
_cell.angle_beta   90.00
_cell.angle_gamma   90.00
#
_symmetry.space_group_name_H-M   'P 1'
#
loop_
_entity.id
_entity.type
_entity.pdbx_description
1 polymer ?
#
loop_
_entity_poly.entity_id
_entity_poly.type
_entity_poly.pdbx_seq_one_letter_code
_entity_poly.pdbx_strand_id
1 'polypeptide(L)'
;MPIDVQSIGYETAPIEFDYTWRDTVVYALGVGASPDEELDYLYEGRGPKVLPTFCTIPTFAAFDALVDRIACDRRGMVHHSQQMDLFRPLRPNARLRVTGRVAGLYDLKRFAMSVFSIDAYDEDDELSIRGEVTLLLRNDGGFGGDRPPKTDRVKLPERDPDFETHDQVGRTQALLYRLSGDYNPLHADPEFAAQVGFDRPILHGLCTYGYAGRAVVAGACGGDPDKLRTLRGQFSNPVFPGDTLIIRGWNEGERVILGVTTEERPDKPCLSNAYAMLS
;
A
#
# COMPACT_ATOMS: atom_id res chain seq x y z
N MET A 1 -12.77 -5.98 -23.75
CA MET A 1 -12.55 -4.83 -24.67
C MET A 1 -11.08 -4.49 -24.58
N PRO A 2 -10.43 -3.94 -25.61
CA PRO A 2 -9.06 -3.49 -25.48
C PRO A 2 -8.98 -2.32 -24.47
N ILE A 3 -7.84 -2.23 -23.78
CA ILE A 3 -7.57 -1.14 -22.84
C ILE A 3 -7.71 0.24 -23.53
N ASP A 4 -8.34 1.20 -22.85
CA ASP A 4 -8.54 2.55 -23.40
C ASP A 4 -7.29 3.42 -23.22
N VAL A 5 -6.44 3.44 -24.23
CA VAL A 5 -5.21 4.25 -24.23
C VAL A 5 -5.47 5.76 -24.23
N GLN A 6 -6.66 6.20 -24.63
CA GLN A 6 -7.02 7.62 -24.61
C GLN A 6 -7.38 8.10 -23.19
N SER A 7 -7.47 7.19 -22.23
CA SER A 7 -7.66 7.53 -20.83
C SER A 7 -6.42 8.14 -20.17
N ILE A 8 -5.24 8.08 -20.77
CA ILE A 8 -4.04 8.73 -20.24
C ILE A 8 -4.28 10.22 -20.08
N GLY A 9 -4.02 10.73 -18.86
CA GLY A 9 -4.29 12.12 -18.50
C GLY A 9 -5.72 12.40 -18.01
N TYR A 10 -6.61 11.40 -18.05
CA TYR A 10 -7.93 11.54 -17.44
C TYR A 10 -7.82 11.81 -15.94
N GLU A 11 -8.61 12.74 -15.44
CA GLU A 11 -8.75 13.06 -14.02
C GLU A 11 -10.18 12.81 -13.56
N THR A 12 -10.34 12.25 -12.37
CA THR A 12 -11.66 12.10 -11.76
C THR A 12 -12.22 13.46 -11.33
N ALA A 13 -13.53 13.57 -11.24
CA ALA A 13 -14.10 14.62 -10.42
C ALA A 13 -13.61 14.49 -8.97
N PRO A 14 -13.52 15.59 -8.23
CA PRO A 14 -13.17 15.54 -6.80
C PRO A 14 -14.14 14.64 -6.02
N ILE A 15 -13.60 13.83 -5.12
CA ILE A 15 -14.33 12.91 -4.26
C ILE A 15 -14.12 13.36 -2.83
N GLU A 16 -15.18 13.64 -2.09
CA GLU A 16 -15.10 13.91 -0.67
C GLU A 16 -14.90 12.60 0.09
N PHE A 17 -13.91 12.59 0.99
CA PHE A 17 -13.60 11.44 1.83
C PHE A 17 -13.49 11.88 3.29
N ASP A 18 -14.48 11.52 4.08
CA ASP A 18 -14.53 11.78 5.51
C ASP A 18 -14.07 10.55 6.28
N TYR A 19 -13.22 10.73 7.29
CA TYR A 19 -12.85 9.67 8.22
C TYR A 19 -12.75 10.19 9.65
N THR A 20 -12.86 9.28 10.58
CA THR A 20 -12.81 9.55 12.01
C THR A 20 -11.71 8.74 12.69
N TRP A 21 -11.42 9.03 13.95
CA TRP A 21 -10.47 8.28 14.75
C TRP A 21 -10.78 6.76 14.79
N ARG A 22 -12.05 6.36 14.61
CA ARG A 22 -12.42 4.93 14.55
C ARG A 22 -11.81 4.25 13.34
N ASP A 23 -11.81 4.92 12.21
CA ASP A 23 -11.26 4.38 10.97
C ASP A 23 -9.74 4.22 11.08
N THR A 24 -9.06 5.19 11.72
CA THR A 24 -7.62 5.12 11.95
C THR A 24 -7.23 4.02 12.94
N VAL A 25 -8.05 3.79 13.98
CA VAL A 25 -7.86 2.68 14.95
C VAL A 25 -8.13 1.33 14.28
N VAL A 26 -9.21 1.20 13.50
CA VAL A 26 -9.52 -0.03 12.74
C VAL A 26 -8.37 -0.36 11.79
N TYR A 27 -7.82 0.64 11.12
CA TYR A 27 -6.66 0.46 10.26
C TYR A 27 -5.42 0.01 11.06
N ALA A 28 -5.12 0.67 12.18
CA ALA A 28 -3.98 0.32 13.02
C ALA A 28 -4.06 -1.13 13.52
N LEU A 29 -5.23 -1.57 14.00
CA LEU A 29 -5.50 -2.98 14.32
C LEU A 29 -5.37 -3.86 13.08
N GLY A 30 -5.86 -3.38 11.92
CA GLY A 30 -5.81 -4.07 10.64
C GLY A 30 -4.39 -4.35 10.15
N VAL A 31 -3.42 -3.52 10.52
CA VAL A 31 -1.99 -3.70 10.20
C VAL A 31 -1.17 -4.18 11.41
N GLY A 32 -1.84 -4.78 12.41
CA GLY A 32 -1.24 -5.53 13.49
C GLY A 32 -0.68 -4.67 14.63
N ALA A 33 -1.14 -3.43 14.83
CA ALA A 33 -0.73 -2.65 15.99
C ALA A 33 -1.13 -3.34 17.29
N SER A 34 -0.19 -3.38 18.26
CA SER A 34 -0.33 -4.05 19.55
C SER A 34 -0.59 -3.05 20.67
N PRO A 35 -1.51 -3.36 21.63
CA PRO A 35 -1.74 -2.50 22.78
C PRO A 35 -0.53 -2.40 23.72
N ASP A 36 0.39 -3.37 23.69
CA ASP A 36 1.54 -3.40 24.57
C ASP A 36 2.59 -2.32 24.20
N GLU A 37 2.73 -2.03 22.90
CA GLU A 37 3.76 -1.09 22.40
C GLU A 37 3.16 0.12 21.68
N GLU A 38 1.95 -0.01 21.14
CA GLU A 38 1.38 0.96 20.20
C GLU A 38 0.00 1.49 20.62
N LEU A 39 -0.26 1.52 21.94
CA LEU A 39 -1.56 1.97 22.48
C LEU A 39 -1.95 3.39 22.03
N ASP A 40 -0.96 4.23 21.71
CA ASP A 40 -1.19 5.58 21.20
C ASP A 40 -1.92 5.61 19.84
N TYR A 41 -1.88 4.52 19.05
CA TYR A 41 -2.63 4.38 17.80
C TYR A 41 -4.00 3.72 17.99
N LEU A 42 -4.26 3.15 19.17
CA LEU A 42 -5.42 2.30 19.42
C LEU A 42 -6.45 2.88 20.40
N TYR A 43 -6.03 3.85 21.22
CA TYR A 43 -6.85 4.37 22.29
C TYR A 43 -7.08 5.88 22.15
N GLU A 44 -8.35 6.27 21.98
CA GLU A 44 -8.78 7.66 21.79
C GLU A 44 -8.43 8.58 22.96
N GLY A 45 -8.30 8.05 24.17
CA GLY A 45 -7.88 8.82 25.34
C GLY A 45 -6.40 9.28 25.29
N ARG A 46 -5.60 8.80 24.32
CA ARG A 46 -4.23 9.20 24.06
C ARG A 46 -4.00 9.88 22.72
N GLY A 47 -5.07 10.12 21.94
CA GLY A 47 -5.00 10.77 20.65
C GLY A 47 -6.21 10.40 19.80
N PRO A 48 -6.24 9.26 19.06
CA PRO A 48 -5.11 8.41 18.71
C PRO A 48 -4.14 9.10 17.74
N LYS A 49 -2.88 8.67 17.72
CA LYS A 49 -1.96 8.96 16.63
C LYS A 49 -2.42 8.21 15.38
N VAL A 50 -2.02 8.67 14.21
CA VAL A 50 -2.36 8.02 12.94
C VAL A 50 -1.12 7.41 12.32
N LEU A 51 -1.20 6.13 11.94
CA LEU A 51 -0.13 5.50 11.19
C LEU A 51 -0.03 6.13 9.79
N PRO A 52 1.17 6.51 9.33
CA PRO A 52 1.35 7.18 8.04
C PRO A 52 0.74 6.41 6.87
N THR A 53 0.83 5.09 6.89
CA THR A 53 0.30 4.21 5.86
C THR A 53 -1.23 4.16 5.78
N PHE A 54 -1.96 4.71 6.77
CA PHE A 54 -3.40 4.94 6.68
C PHE A 54 -3.78 5.79 5.46
N CYS A 55 -2.88 6.65 4.97
CA CYS A 55 -3.10 7.46 3.77
C CYS A 55 -3.51 6.66 2.53
N THR A 56 -3.20 5.36 2.48
CA THR A 56 -3.64 4.47 1.41
C THR A 56 -5.16 4.30 1.37
N ILE A 57 -5.86 4.49 2.49
CA ILE A 57 -7.31 4.33 2.58
C ILE A 57 -8.04 5.46 1.84
N PRO A 58 -7.84 6.76 2.15
CA PRO A 58 -8.49 7.82 1.39
C PRO A 58 -8.07 7.84 -0.09
N THR A 59 -6.81 7.51 -0.42
CA THR A 59 -6.39 7.48 -1.82
C THR A 59 -7.07 6.35 -2.61
N PHE A 60 -7.54 5.30 -1.94
CA PHE A 60 -8.31 4.23 -2.58
C PHE A 60 -9.70 4.68 -3.06
N ALA A 61 -10.23 5.82 -2.58
CA ALA A 61 -11.53 6.34 -2.99
C ALA A 61 -11.65 6.61 -4.50
N ALA A 62 -10.55 7.00 -5.17
CA ALA A 62 -10.53 7.26 -6.61
C ALA A 62 -10.21 6.00 -7.44
N PHE A 63 -9.83 4.89 -6.81
CA PHE A 63 -9.28 3.71 -7.48
C PHE A 63 -10.25 3.08 -8.49
N ASP A 64 -11.49 2.80 -8.08
CA ASP A 64 -12.46 2.15 -8.96
C ASP A 64 -12.82 2.99 -10.19
N ALA A 65 -12.96 4.31 -10.02
CA ALA A 65 -13.23 5.22 -11.13
C ALA A 65 -12.09 5.23 -12.17
N LEU A 66 -10.84 5.15 -11.71
CA LEU A 66 -9.67 5.06 -12.58
C LEU A 66 -9.58 3.71 -13.31
N VAL A 67 -9.85 2.60 -12.59
CA VAL A 67 -9.87 1.25 -13.17
C VAL A 67 -10.98 1.13 -14.24
N ASP A 68 -12.18 1.65 -13.97
CA ASP A 68 -13.27 1.65 -14.94
C ASP A 68 -12.92 2.49 -16.18
N ARG A 69 -12.23 3.61 -15.97
CA ARG A 69 -11.84 4.51 -17.05
C ARG A 69 -10.87 3.88 -18.04
N ILE A 70 -9.92 3.06 -17.58
CA ILE A 70 -8.97 2.37 -18.46
C ILE A 70 -9.58 1.14 -19.15
N ALA A 71 -10.75 0.68 -18.75
CA ALA A 71 -11.51 -0.44 -19.31
C ALA A 71 -10.74 -1.78 -19.37
N CYS A 72 -9.90 -2.08 -18.35
CA CYS A 72 -9.12 -3.32 -18.29
C CYS A 72 -9.95 -4.54 -17.85
N ASP A 73 -9.44 -5.73 -18.09
CA ASP A 73 -9.99 -6.97 -17.51
C ASP A 73 -9.60 -7.08 -16.02
N ARG A 74 -10.53 -6.74 -15.14
CA ARG A 74 -10.32 -6.78 -13.68
C ARG A 74 -9.88 -8.15 -13.15
N ARG A 75 -10.18 -9.27 -13.83
CA ARG A 75 -9.77 -10.63 -13.42
C ARG A 75 -8.27 -10.85 -13.54
N GLY A 76 -7.61 -10.11 -14.45
CA GLY A 76 -6.17 -10.14 -14.65
C GLY A 76 -5.41 -9.08 -13.87
N MET A 77 -6.09 -8.25 -13.10
CA MET A 77 -5.51 -7.11 -12.40
C MET A 77 -4.75 -7.57 -11.14
N VAL A 78 -3.52 -7.08 -11.00
CA VAL A 78 -2.67 -7.32 -9.82
C VAL A 78 -2.09 -6.00 -9.35
N HIS A 79 -2.22 -5.68 -8.08
CA HIS A 79 -1.55 -4.55 -7.47
C HIS A 79 -0.03 -4.82 -7.47
N HIS A 80 0.71 -4.08 -8.29
CA HIS A 80 2.14 -4.30 -8.52
C HIS A 80 3.01 -3.51 -7.55
N SER A 81 2.73 -2.21 -7.38
CA SER A 81 3.47 -1.39 -6.42
C SER A 81 2.62 -0.25 -5.88
N GLN A 82 3.01 0.18 -4.69
CA GLN A 82 2.44 1.33 -3.99
C GLN A 82 3.57 2.27 -3.57
N GLN A 83 3.35 3.57 -3.79
CA GLN A 83 4.09 4.63 -3.13
C GLN A 83 3.09 5.55 -2.44
N MET A 84 3.46 6.07 -1.30
CA MET A 84 2.80 7.18 -0.65
C MET A 84 3.81 8.29 -0.38
N ASP A 85 3.39 9.54 -0.52
CA ASP A 85 4.13 10.73 -0.10
C ASP A 85 3.23 11.56 0.81
N LEU A 86 3.70 11.87 2.02
CA LEU A 86 3.01 12.67 3.02
C LEU A 86 3.66 14.03 3.13
N PHE A 87 2.89 15.05 2.83
CA PHE A 87 3.31 16.45 2.91
C PHE A 87 2.96 17.08 4.26
N ARG A 88 1.96 16.49 4.93
CA ARG A 88 1.48 16.93 6.25
C ARG A 88 1.17 15.73 7.15
N PRO A 89 1.27 15.87 8.49
CA PRO A 89 0.83 14.86 9.44
C PRO A 89 -0.65 14.52 9.26
N LEU A 90 -0.99 13.24 9.36
CA LEU A 90 -2.38 12.80 9.33
C LEU A 90 -3.06 13.07 10.68
N ARG A 91 -4.27 13.61 10.65
CA ARG A 91 -5.11 13.81 11.84
C ARG A 91 -6.04 12.60 12.06
N PRO A 92 -6.48 12.33 13.29
CA PRO A 92 -7.39 11.21 13.56
C PRO A 92 -8.80 11.41 12.98
N ASN A 93 -9.18 12.65 12.71
CA ASN A 93 -10.43 13.00 12.02
C ASN A 93 -10.10 14.03 10.96
N ALA A 94 -10.56 13.83 9.75
CA ALA A 94 -10.39 14.80 8.67
C ALA A 94 -11.45 14.60 7.58
N ARG A 95 -11.65 15.66 6.83
CA ARG A 95 -12.29 15.64 5.53
C ARG A 95 -11.24 15.93 4.48
N LEU A 96 -11.16 15.06 3.49
CA LEU A 96 -10.22 15.19 2.38
C LEU A 96 -10.97 15.31 1.06
N ARG A 97 -10.44 16.11 0.16
CA ARG A 97 -10.87 16.17 -1.23
C ARG A 97 -9.87 15.38 -2.08
N VAL A 98 -10.31 14.25 -2.62
CA VAL A 98 -9.46 13.30 -3.36
C VAL A 98 -9.68 13.43 -4.85
N THR A 99 -8.60 13.49 -5.63
CA THR A 99 -8.63 13.42 -7.10
C THR A 99 -7.67 12.35 -7.58
N GLY A 100 -8.07 11.59 -8.59
CA GLY A 100 -7.25 10.55 -9.19
C GLY A 100 -6.96 10.85 -10.66
N ARG A 101 -5.78 10.45 -11.13
CA ARG A 101 -5.35 10.62 -12.52
C ARG A 101 -4.78 9.32 -13.08
N VAL A 102 -5.11 9.01 -14.33
CA VAL A 102 -4.39 7.99 -15.12
C VAL A 102 -3.08 8.61 -15.58
N ALA A 103 -1.99 8.34 -14.83
CA ALA A 103 -0.67 8.90 -15.10
C ALA A 103 0.03 8.22 -16.27
N GLY A 104 -0.24 6.92 -16.50
CA GLY A 104 0.34 6.19 -17.63
C GLY A 104 -0.29 4.83 -17.87
N LEU A 105 -0.22 4.41 -19.13
CA LEU A 105 -0.53 3.05 -19.60
C LEU A 105 0.63 2.57 -20.46
N TYR A 106 1.17 1.41 -20.15
CA TYR A 106 2.39 0.88 -20.77
C TYR A 106 2.17 -0.54 -21.28
N ASP A 107 2.72 -0.81 -22.47
CA ASP A 107 2.64 -2.13 -23.09
C ASP A 107 3.90 -2.97 -22.79
N LEU A 108 3.71 -4.08 -22.09
CA LEU A 108 4.75 -5.08 -21.83
C LEU A 108 4.64 -6.28 -22.79
N LYS A 109 3.97 -6.12 -23.94
CA LYS A 109 3.63 -7.15 -24.94
C LYS A 109 2.62 -8.18 -24.46
N ARG A 110 2.96 -8.97 -23.44
CA ARG A 110 2.07 -9.98 -22.86
C ARG A 110 1.13 -9.38 -21.82
N PHE A 111 1.56 -8.35 -21.13
CA PHE A 111 0.85 -7.68 -20.04
C PHE A 111 0.73 -6.18 -20.37
N ALA A 112 -0.20 -5.50 -19.71
CA ALA A 112 -0.16 -4.05 -19.63
C ALA A 112 0.21 -3.62 -18.20
N MET A 113 0.63 -2.37 -18.06
CA MET A 113 0.87 -1.74 -16.77
C MET A 113 0.14 -0.40 -16.77
N SER A 114 -0.64 -0.13 -15.72
CA SER A 114 -1.22 1.19 -15.48
C SER A 114 -0.60 1.83 -14.27
N VAL A 115 -0.42 3.14 -14.32
CA VAL A 115 0.04 3.97 -13.20
C VAL A 115 -1.03 5.01 -12.92
N PHE A 116 -1.50 5.05 -11.68
CA PHE A 116 -2.43 6.04 -11.17
C PHE A 116 -1.72 6.93 -10.17
N SER A 117 -1.91 8.25 -10.30
CA SER A 117 -1.53 9.23 -9.28
C SER A 117 -2.81 9.73 -8.60
N ILE A 118 -2.84 9.74 -7.29
CA ILE A 118 -4.02 10.11 -6.51
C ILE A 118 -3.57 11.12 -5.46
N ASP A 119 -4.13 12.32 -5.52
CA ASP A 119 -3.85 13.42 -4.62
C ASP A 119 -5.03 13.63 -3.67
N ALA A 120 -4.73 13.85 -2.38
CA ALA A 120 -5.72 14.22 -1.39
C ALA A 120 -5.32 15.54 -0.72
N TYR A 121 -6.26 16.46 -0.72
CA TYR A 121 -6.14 17.80 -0.18
C TYR A 121 -6.92 17.90 1.12
N ASP A 122 -6.39 18.60 2.10
CA ASP A 122 -7.04 18.83 3.39
C ASP A 122 -8.09 19.96 3.33
N GLU A 123 -8.67 20.30 4.49
CA GLU A 123 -9.70 21.32 4.63
C GLU A 123 -9.20 22.74 4.29
N ASP A 124 -7.88 22.96 4.30
CA ASP A 124 -7.23 24.21 3.91
C ASP A 124 -6.89 24.25 2.41
N ASP A 125 -7.35 23.23 1.64
CA ASP A 125 -7.06 23.03 0.21
C ASP A 125 -5.56 22.80 -0.09
N GLU A 126 -4.82 22.31 0.90
CA GLU A 126 -3.40 22.03 0.78
C GLU A 126 -3.18 20.53 0.52
N LEU A 127 -2.25 20.22 -0.38
CA LEU A 127 -1.88 18.84 -0.68
C LEU A 127 -1.31 18.16 0.57
N SER A 128 -2.02 17.17 1.09
CA SER A 128 -1.62 16.40 2.26
C SER A 128 -1.03 15.05 1.92
N ILE A 129 -1.58 14.37 0.91
CA ILE A 129 -1.21 13.01 0.52
C ILE A 129 -1.09 12.93 -1.00
N ARG A 130 -0.04 12.23 -1.48
CA ARG A 130 0.01 11.70 -2.85
C ARG A 130 0.23 10.20 -2.80
N GLY A 131 -0.65 9.47 -3.47
CA GLY A 131 -0.51 8.04 -3.72
C GLY A 131 -0.14 7.76 -5.17
N GLU A 132 0.81 6.85 -5.40
CA GLU A 132 1.03 6.25 -6.71
C GLU A 132 0.73 4.76 -6.64
N VAL A 133 -0.21 4.32 -7.45
CA VAL A 133 -0.65 2.92 -7.57
C VAL A 133 -0.25 2.40 -8.93
N THR A 134 0.55 1.35 -8.97
CA THR A 134 0.86 0.65 -10.23
C THR A 134 0.15 -0.69 -10.27
N LEU A 135 -0.58 -0.95 -11.34
CA LEU A 135 -1.22 -2.24 -11.59
C LEU A 135 -0.53 -2.97 -12.73
N LEU A 136 -0.39 -4.28 -12.58
CA LEU A 136 -0.07 -5.19 -13.68
C LEU A 136 -1.36 -5.83 -14.18
N LEU A 137 -1.65 -5.66 -15.47
CA LEU A 137 -2.86 -6.12 -16.14
C LEU A 137 -2.50 -7.31 -17.04
N ARG A 138 -2.78 -8.52 -16.55
CA ARG A 138 -2.27 -9.76 -17.17
C ARG A 138 -2.91 -10.09 -18.51
N ASN A 139 -4.10 -9.57 -18.77
CA ASN A 139 -4.92 -9.91 -19.93
C ASN A 139 -4.99 -8.79 -20.98
N ASP A 140 -4.33 -7.64 -20.76
CA ASP A 140 -4.52 -6.42 -21.55
C ASP A 140 -3.27 -5.96 -22.31
N GLY A 141 -2.26 -6.81 -22.47
CA GLY A 141 -1.04 -6.50 -23.22
C GLY A 141 -1.22 -6.56 -24.73
N GLY A 142 -0.22 -6.05 -25.47
CA GLY A 142 -0.18 -6.11 -26.94
C GLY A 142 -0.98 -5.00 -27.63
N PHE A 143 -1.29 -3.90 -26.96
CA PHE A 143 -2.01 -2.77 -27.54
C PHE A 143 -1.11 -1.78 -28.31
N GLY A 144 0.24 -1.98 -28.32
CA GLY A 144 1.18 -1.17 -29.07
C GLY A 144 1.59 0.15 -28.41
N GLY A 145 1.38 0.27 -27.09
CA GLY A 145 1.82 1.43 -26.32
C GLY A 145 3.31 1.44 -25.99
N ASP A 146 3.77 2.52 -25.36
CA ASP A 146 5.14 2.68 -24.89
C ASP A 146 5.48 1.69 -23.78
N ARG A 147 6.77 1.46 -23.56
CA ARG A 147 7.27 0.71 -22.40
C ARG A 147 7.31 1.63 -21.17
N PRO A 148 7.14 1.08 -19.95
CA PRO A 148 7.30 1.88 -18.75
C PRO A 148 8.73 2.42 -18.66
N PRO A 149 8.91 3.60 -18.05
CA PRO A 149 10.23 4.15 -17.78
C PRO A 149 11.04 3.17 -16.92
N LYS A 150 12.35 3.16 -17.13
CA LYS A 150 13.25 2.36 -16.29
C LYS A 150 13.27 2.96 -14.88
N THR A 151 13.06 2.12 -13.88
CA THR A 151 13.25 2.50 -12.48
C THR A 151 14.49 1.81 -11.94
N ASP A 152 15.25 2.53 -11.11
CA ASP A 152 16.39 1.94 -10.42
C ASP A 152 15.92 0.88 -9.44
N ARG A 153 16.63 -0.24 -9.40
CA ARG A 153 16.38 -1.29 -8.45
C ARG A 153 16.99 -0.94 -7.10
N VAL A 154 16.18 -1.06 -6.06
CA VAL A 154 16.66 -0.98 -4.69
C VAL A 154 17.40 -2.28 -4.37
N LYS A 155 18.69 -2.16 -4.03
CA LYS A 155 19.51 -3.31 -3.58
C LYS A 155 19.55 -3.31 -2.06
N LEU A 156 19.39 -4.50 -1.47
CA LEU A 156 19.60 -4.66 -0.04
C LEU A 156 21.10 -4.54 0.25
N PRO A 157 21.49 -3.78 1.32
CA PRO A 157 22.87 -3.74 1.76
C PRO A 157 23.37 -5.12 2.22
N GLU A 158 24.67 -5.38 2.05
CA GLU A 158 25.29 -6.65 2.48
C GLU A 158 25.63 -6.69 3.99
N ARG A 159 25.50 -5.54 4.68
CA ARG A 159 25.69 -5.42 6.13
C ARG A 159 24.44 -5.86 6.91
N ASP A 160 24.58 -6.10 8.20
CA ASP A 160 23.45 -6.36 9.09
C ASP A 160 22.44 -5.18 9.07
N PRO A 161 21.13 -5.44 9.20
CA PRO A 161 20.13 -4.41 9.29
C PRO A 161 20.27 -3.58 10.58
N ASP A 162 19.88 -2.32 10.53
CA ASP A 162 19.86 -1.45 11.71
C ASP A 162 18.68 -1.76 12.63
N PHE A 163 17.60 -2.31 12.06
CA PHE A 163 16.48 -2.89 12.82
C PHE A 163 15.88 -4.10 12.11
N GLU A 164 15.32 -5.00 12.90
CA GLU A 164 14.54 -6.16 12.44
C GLU A 164 13.33 -6.34 13.34
N THR A 165 12.15 -6.56 12.74
CA THR A 165 10.93 -6.92 13.46
C THR A 165 10.40 -8.26 13.00
N HIS A 166 9.75 -8.98 13.92
CA HIS A 166 9.05 -10.23 13.68
C HIS A 166 7.58 -10.05 14.10
N ASP A 167 6.70 -9.93 13.11
CA ASP A 167 5.28 -9.68 13.33
C ASP A 167 4.46 -10.89 12.90
N GLN A 168 3.83 -11.59 13.84
CA GLN A 168 2.92 -12.68 13.51
C GLN A 168 1.61 -12.12 12.94
N VAL A 169 1.32 -12.47 11.68
CA VAL A 169 0.06 -12.11 11.05
C VAL A 169 -1.07 -12.96 11.62
N GLY A 170 -2.00 -12.34 12.31
CA GLY A 170 -3.15 -13.03 12.91
C GLY A 170 -3.96 -13.80 11.85
N ARG A 171 -4.55 -14.95 12.23
CA ARG A 171 -5.40 -15.74 11.32
C ARG A 171 -6.61 -14.96 10.80
N THR A 172 -7.09 -13.99 11.54
CA THR A 172 -8.20 -13.10 11.18
C THR A 172 -7.74 -11.76 10.61
N GLN A 173 -6.44 -11.57 10.41
CA GLN A 173 -5.87 -10.26 10.05
C GLN A 173 -6.44 -9.73 8.72
N ALA A 174 -6.57 -10.58 7.71
CA ALA A 174 -7.16 -10.17 6.43
C ALA A 174 -8.63 -9.76 6.59
N LEU A 175 -9.39 -10.43 7.48
CA LEU A 175 -10.79 -10.10 7.77
C LEU A 175 -10.92 -8.78 8.55
N LEU A 176 -9.94 -8.43 9.36
CA LEU A 176 -9.89 -7.16 10.07
C LEU A 176 -9.46 -6.03 9.12
N TYR A 177 -8.37 -6.23 8.36
CA TYR A 177 -7.85 -5.21 7.43
C TYR A 177 -8.89 -4.79 6.38
N ARG A 178 -9.67 -5.76 5.83
CA ARG A 178 -10.69 -5.45 4.81
C ARG A 178 -11.77 -4.48 5.29
N LEU A 179 -11.96 -4.31 6.59
CA LEU A 179 -12.89 -3.32 7.16
C LEU A 179 -12.44 -1.88 6.88
N SER A 180 -11.19 -1.67 6.49
CA SER A 180 -10.69 -0.39 6.02
C SER A 180 -11.04 -0.07 4.54
N GLY A 181 -11.80 -0.95 3.84
CA GLY A 181 -12.39 -0.64 2.53
C GLY A 181 -12.03 -1.58 1.38
N ASP A 182 -11.00 -2.43 1.50
CA ASP A 182 -10.68 -3.41 0.46
C ASP A 182 -11.44 -4.72 0.67
N TYR A 183 -12.60 -4.83 0.04
CA TYR A 183 -13.51 -5.97 0.16
C TYR A 183 -13.27 -7.09 -0.86
N ASN A 184 -12.12 -7.11 -1.55
CA ASN A 184 -11.80 -8.15 -2.52
C ASN A 184 -11.93 -9.55 -1.89
N PRO A 185 -12.76 -10.46 -2.48
CA PRO A 185 -13.00 -11.79 -1.93
C PRO A 185 -11.74 -12.67 -1.87
N LEU A 186 -10.69 -12.36 -2.64
CA LEU A 186 -9.39 -13.04 -2.58
C LEU A 186 -8.80 -13.13 -1.16
N HIS A 187 -9.14 -12.19 -0.31
CA HIS A 187 -8.62 -12.06 1.05
C HIS A 187 -9.54 -12.68 2.12
N ALA A 188 -10.69 -13.23 1.71
CA ALA A 188 -11.69 -13.73 2.64
C ALA A 188 -12.32 -15.08 2.25
N ASP A 189 -12.50 -15.32 0.94
CA ASP A 189 -13.23 -16.47 0.41
C ASP A 189 -12.27 -17.53 -0.14
N PRO A 190 -12.21 -18.74 0.49
CA PRO A 190 -11.37 -19.84 0.01
C PRO A 190 -11.72 -20.32 -1.39
N GLU A 191 -13.01 -20.30 -1.78
CA GLU A 191 -13.43 -20.75 -3.10
C GLU A 191 -12.95 -19.77 -4.18
N PHE A 192 -13.06 -18.48 -3.90
CA PHE A 192 -12.52 -17.44 -4.80
C PHE A 192 -10.99 -17.52 -4.89
N ALA A 193 -10.29 -17.68 -3.77
CA ALA A 193 -8.84 -17.82 -3.75
C ALA A 193 -8.37 -19.01 -4.62
N ALA A 194 -9.05 -20.15 -4.53
CA ALA A 194 -8.76 -21.33 -5.34
C ALA A 194 -8.95 -21.07 -6.86
N GLN A 195 -9.99 -20.32 -7.25
CA GLN A 195 -10.24 -19.98 -8.65
C GLN A 195 -9.12 -19.14 -9.28
N VAL A 196 -8.42 -18.35 -8.46
CA VAL A 196 -7.30 -17.48 -8.91
C VAL A 196 -5.92 -18.08 -8.61
N GLY A 197 -5.88 -19.36 -8.17
CA GLY A 197 -4.65 -20.14 -8.05
C GLY A 197 -3.96 -20.10 -6.69
N PHE A 198 -4.68 -19.74 -5.61
CA PHE A 198 -4.19 -19.80 -4.24
C PHE A 198 -4.90 -20.91 -3.45
N ASP A 199 -4.14 -21.66 -2.66
CA ASP A 199 -4.68 -22.74 -1.82
C ASP A 199 -5.60 -22.24 -0.69
N ARG A 200 -5.49 -20.98 -0.33
CA ARG A 200 -6.26 -20.29 0.72
C ARG A 200 -6.23 -18.78 0.52
N PRO A 201 -7.13 -18.01 1.16
CA PRO A 201 -7.08 -16.55 1.13
C PRO A 201 -5.72 -16.00 1.54
N ILE A 202 -5.25 -15.00 0.81
CA ILE A 202 -4.00 -14.30 1.08
C ILE A 202 -4.23 -13.03 1.87
N LEU A 203 -3.20 -12.53 2.54
CA LEU A 203 -3.23 -11.19 3.15
C LEU A 203 -3.22 -10.12 2.05
N HIS A 204 -3.88 -9.00 2.28
CA HIS A 204 -3.80 -7.83 1.38
C HIS A 204 -2.35 -7.36 1.26
N GLY A 205 -1.93 -7.02 0.05
CA GLY A 205 -0.61 -6.42 -0.17
C GLY A 205 -0.44 -5.12 0.62
N LEU A 206 -1.48 -4.28 0.65
CA LEU A 206 -1.47 -3.03 1.42
C LEU A 206 -1.45 -3.26 2.94
N CYS A 207 -1.93 -4.40 3.44
CA CYS A 207 -1.75 -4.78 4.84
C CYS A 207 -0.26 -5.05 5.13
N THR A 208 0.42 -5.85 4.29
CA THR A 208 1.88 -6.07 4.40
C THR A 208 2.66 -4.75 4.32
N TYR A 209 2.24 -3.84 3.45
CA TYR A 209 2.78 -2.50 3.33
C TYR A 209 2.58 -1.68 4.62
N GLY A 210 1.43 -1.82 5.27
CA GLY A 210 1.13 -1.20 6.57
C GLY A 210 2.03 -1.72 7.69
N TYR A 211 2.26 -3.04 7.76
CA TYR A 211 3.25 -3.63 8.68
C TYR A 211 4.66 -3.06 8.45
N ALA A 212 5.07 -2.92 7.18
CA ALA A 212 6.36 -2.32 6.86
C ALA A 212 6.45 -0.86 7.33
N GLY A 213 5.36 -0.07 7.19
CA GLY A 213 5.30 1.30 7.69
C GLY A 213 5.41 1.38 9.22
N ARG A 214 4.74 0.48 9.96
CA ARG A 214 4.89 0.38 11.42
C ARG A 214 6.33 0.10 11.84
N ALA A 215 6.96 -0.88 11.20
CA ALA A 215 8.35 -1.23 11.47
C ALA A 215 9.31 -0.05 11.24
N VAL A 216 9.09 0.75 10.18
CA VAL A 216 9.86 1.97 9.92
C VAL A 216 9.63 3.02 11.01
N VAL A 217 8.38 3.24 11.42
CA VAL A 217 8.07 4.21 12.49
C VAL A 217 8.75 3.81 13.80
N ALA A 218 8.70 2.54 14.17
CA ALA A 218 9.36 2.05 15.38
C ALA A 218 10.90 2.08 15.26
N GLY A 219 11.45 1.51 14.17
CA GLY A 219 12.89 1.26 14.03
C GLY A 219 13.71 2.44 13.54
N ALA A 220 13.13 3.37 12.78
CA ALA A 220 13.87 4.47 12.17
C ALA A 220 13.35 5.87 12.53
N CYS A 221 12.06 6.00 12.90
CA CYS A 221 11.48 7.29 13.25
C CYS A 221 11.49 7.56 14.77
N GLY A 222 11.94 6.61 15.60
CA GLY A 222 11.89 6.72 17.06
C GLY A 222 10.46 6.76 17.62
N GLY A 223 9.50 6.11 16.96
CA GLY A 223 8.09 6.07 17.33
C GLY A 223 7.28 7.32 16.94
N ASP A 224 7.90 8.24 16.19
CA ASP A 224 7.22 9.45 15.69
C ASP A 224 6.72 9.23 14.25
N PRO A 225 5.39 9.05 14.05
CA PRO A 225 4.84 8.79 12.72
C PRO A 225 5.03 9.95 11.75
N ASP A 226 5.17 11.18 12.24
CA ASP A 226 5.26 12.37 11.40
C ASP A 226 6.62 12.49 10.69
N LYS A 227 7.60 11.64 11.06
CA LYS A 227 8.90 11.59 10.37
C LYS A 227 8.88 10.73 9.11
N LEU A 228 7.93 9.82 8.94
CA LEU A 228 7.82 9.02 7.73
C LEU A 228 7.14 9.85 6.63
N ARG A 229 7.91 10.26 5.63
CA ARG A 229 7.44 11.10 4.51
C ARG A 229 7.05 10.30 3.28
N THR A 230 7.84 9.32 2.93
CA THR A 230 7.59 8.46 1.77
C THR A 230 7.74 7.02 2.19
N LEU A 231 6.85 6.17 1.72
CA LEU A 231 7.06 4.73 1.71
C LEU A 231 6.76 4.21 0.31
N ARG A 232 7.64 3.38 -0.22
CA ARG A 232 7.45 2.67 -1.48
C ARG A 232 7.71 1.19 -1.30
N GLY A 233 6.92 0.35 -2.00
CA GLY A 233 7.14 -1.08 -2.07
C GLY A 233 6.50 -1.68 -3.32
N GLN A 234 7.14 -2.71 -3.87
CA GLN A 234 6.63 -3.54 -4.95
C GLN A 234 6.18 -4.88 -4.36
N PHE A 235 4.94 -5.26 -4.60
CA PHE A 235 4.37 -6.53 -4.15
C PHE A 235 4.92 -7.67 -5.00
N SER A 236 5.54 -8.68 -4.37
CA SER A 236 6.28 -9.71 -5.09
C SER A 236 5.76 -11.12 -4.81
N ASN A 237 5.57 -11.49 -3.56
CA ASN A 237 5.03 -12.79 -3.17
C ASN A 237 3.92 -12.63 -2.12
N PRO A 238 2.94 -13.53 -2.09
CA PRO A 238 1.83 -13.46 -1.15
C PRO A 238 2.28 -13.72 0.29
N VAL A 239 1.62 -13.07 1.22
CA VAL A 239 1.64 -13.37 2.66
C VAL A 239 0.33 -14.04 3.00
N PHE A 240 0.35 -15.03 3.89
CA PHE A 240 -0.86 -15.71 4.34
C PHE A 240 -1.17 -15.38 5.80
N PRO A 241 -2.44 -15.27 6.17
CA PRO A 241 -2.82 -15.23 7.58
C PRO A 241 -2.22 -16.42 8.34
N GLY A 242 -1.48 -16.14 9.41
CA GLY A 242 -0.71 -17.10 10.19
C GLY A 242 0.80 -17.13 9.89
N ASP A 243 1.27 -16.49 8.81
CA ASP A 243 2.70 -16.30 8.56
C ASP A 243 3.30 -15.31 9.57
N THR A 244 4.62 -15.37 9.75
CA THR A 244 5.38 -14.37 10.51
C THR A 244 6.15 -13.48 9.54
N LEU A 245 5.81 -12.20 9.49
CA LEU A 245 6.54 -11.21 8.70
C LEU A 245 7.87 -10.88 9.37
N ILE A 246 8.95 -10.86 8.59
CA ILE A 246 10.26 -10.36 8.98
C ILE A 246 10.51 -9.08 8.17
N ILE A 247 10.65 -7.97 8.86
CA ILE A 247 10.90 -6.67 8.25
C ILE A 247 12.25 -6.16 8.73
N ARG A 248 13.17 -5.96 7.78
CA ARG A 248 14.53 -5.47 8.00
C ARG A 248 14.67 -4.08 7.42
N GLY A 249 15.34 -3.20 8.15
CA GLY A 249 15.62 -1.85 7.69
C GLY A 249 17.10 -1.48 7.81
N TRP A 250 17.60 -0.78 6.79
CA TRP A 250 18.95 -0.23 6.72
C TRP A 250 18.87 1.27 6.54
N ASN A 251 19.36 2.01 7.53
CA ASN A 251 19.36 3.47 7.53
C ASN A 251 20.51 3.99 6.65
N GLU A 252 20.18 4.77 5.64
CA GLU A 252 21.11 5.42 4.71
C GLU A 252 20.83 6.93 4.65
N GLY A 253 21.10 7.61 5.77
CA GLY A 253 20.74 9.03 5.94
C GLY A 253 19.23 9.20 6.09
N GLU A 254 18.63 10.00 5.21
CA GLU A 254 17.17 10.23 5.18
C GLU A 254 16.40 9.04 4.55
N ARG A 255 17.11 8.11 3.93
CA ARG A 255 16.52 6.94 3.28
C ARG A 255 16.70 5.70 4.12
N VAL A 256 15.66 4.90 4.24
CA VAL A 256 15.66 3.57 4.85
C VAL A 256 15.38 2.54 3.78
N ILE A 257 16.31 1.64 3.50
CA ILE A 257 16.10 0.50 2.61
C ILE A 257 15.36 -0.58 3.39
N LEU A 258 14.40 -1.26 2.75
CA LEU A 258 13.59 -2.27 3.39
C LEU A 258 13.69 -3.63 2.69
N GLY A 259 13.83 -4.67 3.48
CA GLY A 259 13.67 -6.07 3.09
C GLY A 259 12.50 -6.69 3.87
N VAL A 260 11.50 -7.20 3.15
CA VAL A 260 10.32 -7.82 3.78
C VAL A 260 10.13 -9.23 3.26
N THR A 261 10.19 -10.19 4.16
CA THR A 261 10.01 -11.63 3.89
C THR A 261 9.07 -12.23 4.94
N THR A 262 8.85 -13.54 4.88
CA THR A 262 8.23 -14.29 5.98
C THR A 262 9.20 -15.37 6.50
N GLU A 263 9.04 -15.80 7.76
CA GLU A 263 9.81 -16.94 8.30
C GLU A 263 9.60 -18.21 7.48
N GLU A 264 8.39 -18.42 7.01
CA GLU A 264 8.01 -19.61 6.23
C GLU A 264 8.62 -19.62 4.83
N ARG A 265 9.01 -18.45 4.30
CA ARG A 265 9.58 -18.27 2.95
C ARG A 265 10.66 -17.18 2.93
N PRO A 266 11.80 -17.39 3.64
CA PRO A 266 12.83 -16.35 3.83
C PRO A 266 13.49 -15.90 2.51
N ASP A 267 13.53 -16.77 1.50
CA ASP A 267 14.14 -16.47 0.20
C ASP A 267 13.17 -15.79 -0.79
N LYS A 268 11.90 -15.58 -0.39
CA LYS A 268 10.87 -14.97 -1.24
C LYS A 268 10.42 -13.64 -0.65
N PRO A 269 10.93 -12.50 -1.15
CA PRO A 269 10.50 -11.20 -0.65
C PRO A 269 9.00 -10.98 -0.89
N CYS A 270 8.29 -10.53 0.14
CA CYS A 270 6.89 -10.10 0.03
C CYS A 270 6.80 -8.69 -0.57
N LEU A 271 7.70 -7.80 -0.13
CA LEU A 271 7.93 -6.51 -0.77
C LEU A 271 9.36 -6.48 -1.30
N SER A 272 9.54 -6.00 -2.53
CA SER A 272 10.82 -5.73 -3.17
C SER A 272 10.87 -4.26 -3.61
N ASN A 273 12.04 -3.76 -4.00
CA ASN A 273 12.24 -2.36 -4.36
C ASN A 273 11.63 -1.41 -3.30
N ALA A 274 11.74 -1.81 -2.02
CA ALA A 274 11.08 -1.12 -0.92
C ALA A 274 12.05 -0.16 -0.21
N TYR A 275 11.57 1.05 0.05
CA TYR A 275 12.29 2.06 0.82
C TYR A 275 11.32 3.05 1.46
N ALA A 276 11.81 3.72 2.50
CA ALA A 276 11.18 4.88 3.10
C ALA A 276 12.08 6.11 2.99
N MET A 277 11.46 7.32 2.97
CA MET A 277 12.16 8.59 3.17
C MET A 277 11.67 9.22 4.47
N LEU A 278 12.59 9.74 5.24
CA LEU A 278 12.34 10.39 6.51
C LEU A 278 12.55 11.91 6.40
N SER A 279 11.92 12.69 7.31
CA SER A 279 12.17 14.13 7.45
C SER A 279 13.23 14.42 8.50
#